data_a4a6cf29e2bdc77bfca43a8ac0e54b45
#
_entry.id   a4a6cf29e2bdc77bfca43a8ac0e54b45
#
_cell.length_a   1.000
_cell.length_b   1.000
_cell.length_c   1.000
_cell.angle_alpha   90.00
_cell.angle_beta   90.00
_cell.angle_gamma   90.00
#
_symmetry.space_group_name_H-M   'P 1'
#
loop_
_entity.id
_entity.type
_entity.pdbx_description
1 polymer ?
#
loop_
_entity_poly.entity_id
_entity_poly.type
_entity_poly.pdbx_seq_one_letter_code
_entity_poly.pdbx_strand_id
1 'polypeptide(L)'
;MYVPTQEGEFSVDEMRNVVLGKQIAKNEFKPWWACAAGFAVGAGSVLYIGAYENRPILSLAVPIVYATGFSFVRPTKKGIIKRHPEYQDNEYFVYGYQNKGRRKIMLNTIIGTLGGMVVGSVTSLALKSTGNITYIVRP
;
A
#
# COMPACT_ATOMS: atom_id res chain seq x y z
N MET A 1 -23.63 -31.77 -0.49
CA MET A 1 -22.53 -31.44 0.43
C MET A 1 -21.24 -31.39 -0.39
N TYR A 2 -20.61 -30.22 -0.54
CA TYR A 2 -19.36 -30.11 -1.29
C TYR A 2 -18.22 -30.69 -0.46
N VAL A 3 -17.51 -31.66 -1.03
CA VAL A 3 -16.32 -32.25 -0.44
C VAL A 3 -15.13 -31.77 -1.26
N PRO A 4 -14.11 -31.15 -0.66
CA PRO A 4 -12.91 -30.72 -1.39
C PRO A 4 -12.25 -31.94 -2.05
N THR A 5 -11.99 -31.85 -3.34
CA THR A 5 -11.45 -32.96 -4.16
C THR A 5 -9.94 -32.84 -4.36
N GLN A 6 -9.34 -31.69 -4.03
CA GLN A 6 -7.90 -31.43 -4.19
C GLN A 6 -7.31 -30.82 -2.92
N GLU A 7 -6.06 -31.17 -2.61
CA GLU A 7 -5.29 -30.52 -1.55
C GLU A 7 -5.18 -29.02 -1.82
N GLY A 8 -5.72 -28.20 -0.92
CA GLY A 8 -5.75 -26.73 -1.03
C GLY A 8 -7.12 -26.14 -1.33
N GLU A 9 -8.16 -26.95 -1.57
CA GLU A 9 -9.53 -26.47 -1.65
C GLU A 9 -10.13 -26.30 -0.24
N PHE A 10 -10.77 -25.14 -0.02
CA PHE A 10 -11.49 -24.87 1.23
C PHE A 10 -12.84 -25.61 1.23
N SER A 11 -13.20 -26.17 2.39
CA SER A 11 -14.58 -26.64 2.62
C SER A 11 -15.58 -25.48 2.55
N VAL A 12 -16.87 -25.77 2.42
CA VAL A 12 -17.92 -24.74 2.33
C VAL A 12 -17.88 -23.80 3.55
N ASP A 13 -17.69 -24.37 4.75
CA ASP A 13 -17.67 -23.60 5.99
C ASP A 13 -16.38 -22.76 6.12
N GLU A 14 -15.25 -23.29 5.70
CA GLU A 14 -13.97 -22.59 5.65
C GLU A 14 -14.04 -21.42 4.66
N MET A 15 -14.58 -21.66 3.47
CA MET A 15 -14.77 -20.61 2.47
C MET A 15 -15.71 -19.51 2.97
N ARG A 16 -16.78 -19.88 3.68
CA ARG A 16 -17.70 -18.92 4.31
C ARG A 16 -16.97 -18.00 5.29
N ASN A 17 -16.09 -18.57 6.12
CA ASN A 17 -15.27 -17.79 7.07
C ASN A 17 -14.25 -16.91 6.37
N VAL A 18 -13.63 -17.37 5.29
CA VAL A 18 -12.75 -16.54 4.45
C VAL A 18 -13.51 -15.35 3.85
N VAL A 19 -14.70 -15.58 3.31
CA VAL A 19 -15.54 -14.53 2.72
C VAL A 19 -15.97 -13.53 3.78
N LEU A 20 -16.36 -14.00 4.97
CA LEU A 20 -16.73 -13.13 6.10
C LEU A 20 -15.55 -12.24 6.53
N GLY A 21 -14.36 -12.79 6.67
CA GLY A 21 -13.15 -12.02 6.97
C GLY A 21 -12.86 -10.95 5.91
N LYS A 22 -13.02 -11.29 4.63
CA LYS A 22 -12.88 -10.32 3.53
C LYS A 22 -13.92 -9.21 3.58
N GLN A 23 -15.19 -9.52 3.90
CA GLN A 23 -16.27 -8.53 4.00
C GLN A 23 -16.03 -7.56 5.15
N ILE A 24 -15.70 -8.05 6.33
CA ILE A 24 -15.40 -7.23 7.51
C ILE A 24 -14.20 -6.32 7.23
N ALA A 25 -13.10 -6.87 6.69
CA ALA A 25 -11.94 -6.08 6.30
C ALA A 25 -12.28 -5.02 5.22
N LYS A 26 -13.22 -5.32 4.31
CA LYS A 26 -13.68 -4.35 3.32
C LYS A 26 -14.33 -3.12 3.97
N ASN A 27 -15.11 -3.30 5.01
CA ASN A 27 -15.88 -2.22 5.63
C ASN A 27 -15.06 -1.46 6.68
N GLU A 28 -14.32 -2.17 7.53
CA GLU A 28 -13.69 -1.59 8.71
C GLU A 28 -12.23 -1.19 8.51
N PHE A 29 -11.47 -1.97 7.72
CA PHE A 29 -10.05 -1.71 7.55
C PHE A 29 -9.80 -0.56 6.56
N LYS A 30 -9.38 0.58 7.09
CA LYS A 30 -9.07 1.79 6.31
C LYS A 30 -7.61 2.21 6.53
N PRO A 31 -6.66 1.67 5.77
CA PRO A 31 -5.23 1.99 5.93
C PRO A 31 -4.87 3.34 5.29
N TRP A 32 -5.40 4.45 5.82
CA TRP A 32 -5.13 5.80 5.33
C TRP A 32 -3.64 6.18 5.46
N TRP A 33 -2.96 5.64 6.48
CA TRP A 33 -1.53 5.83 6.68
C TRP A 33 -0.69 5.34 5.49
N ALA A 34 -1.13 4.28 4.81
CA ALA A 34 -0.43 3.75 3.63
C ALA A 34 -0.51 4.72 2.45
N CYS A 35 -1.64 5.44 2.30
CA CYS A 35 -1.78 6.51 1.32
C CYS A 35 -0.88 7.70 1.66
N ALA A 36 -0.88 8.14 2.92
CA ALA A 36 -0.05 9.26 3.37
C ALA A 36 1.45 8.97 3.22
N ALA A 37 1.90 7.77 3.61
CA ALA A 37 3.27 7.34 3.44
C ALA A 37 3.67 7.25 1.96
N GLY A 38 2.81 6.67 1.11
CA GLY A 38 3.02 6.64 -0.34
C GLY A 38 3.13 8.02 -0.94
N PHE A 39 2.25 8.95 -0.53
CA PHE A 39 2.29 10.34 -0.97
C PHE A 39 3.61 11.03 -0.61
N ALA A 40 4.07 10.89 0.63
CA ALA A 40 5.33 11.47 1.08
C ALA A 40 6.54 10.95 0.28
N VAL A 41 6.58 9.63 0.01
CA VAL A 41 7.64 9.02 -0.80
C VAL A 41 7.55 9.47 -2.26
N GLY A 42 6.35 9.51 -2.84
CA GLY A 42 6.15 9.96 -4.23
C GLY A 42 6.56 11.43 -4.43
N ALA A 43 6.06 12.32 -3.58
CA ALA A 43 6.40 13.75 -3.66
C ALA A 43 7.89 14.00 -3.35
N GLY A 44 8.41 13.39 -2.29
CA GLY A 44 9.80 13.53 -1.86
C GLY A 44 10.81 13.06 -2.91
N SER A 45 10.55 11.92 -3.57
CA SER A 45 11.44 11.41 -4.61
C SER A 45 11.50 12.34 -5.83
N VAL A 46 10.37 12.88 -6.26
CA VAL A 46 10.34 13.81 -7.39
C VAL A 46 10.99 15.14 -7.05
N LEU A 47 10.72 15.69 -5.87
CA LEU A 47 11.30 16.97 -5.45
C LEU A 47 12.80 16.85 -5.20
N TYR A 48 13.22 15.86 -4.43
CA TYR A 48 14.63 15.75 -4.03
C TYR A 48 15.50 15.17 -5.17
N ILE A 49 15.16 14.02 -5.68
CA ILE A 49 16.00 13.31 -6.66
C ILE A 49 15.79 13.87 -8.07
N GLY A 50 14.54 14.15 -8.44
CA GLY A 50 14.20 14.61 -9.80
C GLY A 50 14.56 16.07 -10.03
N ALA A 51 14.26 16.95 -9.08
CA ALA A 51 14.47 18.38 -9.24
C ALA A 51 15.83 18.84 -8.74
N TYR A 52 16.27 18.34 -7.58
CA TYR A 52 17.49 18.81 -6.90
C TYR A 52 18.74 18.10 -7.44
N GLU A 53 18.71 16.78 -7.55
CA GLU A 53 19.85 16.00 -8.08
C GLU A 53 19.84 15.85 -9.61
N ASN A 54 18.79 16.30 -10.28
CA ASN A 54 18.62 16.19 -11.73
C ASN A 54 18.73 14.75 -12.28
N ARG A 55 18.21 13.78 -11.50
CA ARG A 55 18.20 12.35 -11.86
C ARG A 55 16.77 11.83 -12.05
N PRO A 56 16.12 12.10 -13.18
CA PRO A 56 14.69 11.80 -13.38
C PRO A 56 14.39 10.30 -13.32
N ILE A 57 15.28 9.44 -13.81
CA ILE A 57 15.10 7.99 -13.80
C ILE A 57 15.09 7.45 -12.36
N LEU A 58 16.00 7.94 -11.52
CA LEU A 58 16.08 7.52 -10.12
C LEU A 58 14.88 8.00 -9.30
N SER A 59 14.35 9.18 -9.61
CA SER A 59 13.15 9.72 -8.97
C SER A 59 11.90 8.86 -9.20
N LEU A 60 11.82 8.16 -10.34
CA LEU A 60 10.74 7.22 -10.63
C LEU A 60 10.98 5.83 -10.05
N ALA A 61 12.23 5.39 -9.96
CA ALA A 61 12.57 4.07 -9.42
C ALA A 61 12.23 3.93 -7.93
N VAL A 62 12.48 4.94 -7.13
CA VAL A 62 12.22 4.92 -5.67
C VAL A 62 10.75 4.65 -5.33
N PRO A 63 9.77 5.37 -5.90
CA PRO A 63 8.35 5.08 -5.66
C PRO A 63 7.92 3.68 -6.07
N ILE A 64 8.47 3.15 -7.17
CA ILE A 64 8.13 1.81 -7.67
C ILE A 64 8.64 0.74 -6.68
N VAL A 65 9.90 0.83 -6.24
CA VAL A 65 10.47 -0.08 -5.26
C VAL A 65 9.71 -0.02 -3.93
N TYR A 66 9.35 1.18 -3.49
CA TYR A 66 8.56 1.39 -2.29
C TYR A 66 7.18 0.73 -2.40
N ALA A 67 6.43 1.00 -3.47
CA ALA A 67 5.10 0.41 -3.69
C ALA A 67 5.16 -1.12 -3.78
N THR A 68 6.19 -1.68 -4.41
CA THR A 68 6.43 -3.12 -4.48
C THR A 68 6.70 -3.70 -3.09
N GLY A 69 7.55 -3.08 -2.29
CA GLY A 69 7.85 -3.51 -0.92
C GLY A 69 6.59 -3.54 -0.05
N PHE A 70 5.74 -2.51 -0.15
CA PHE A 70 4.47 -2.45 0.60
C PHE A 70 3.42 -3.48 0.16
N SER A 71 3.55 -4.07 -1.01
CA SER A 71 2.64 -5.13 -1.45
C SER A 71 2.74 -6.41 -0.62
N PHE A 72 3.81 -6.57 0.17
CA PHE A 72 3.98 -7.69 1.11
C PHE A 72 3.45 -7.40 2.52
N VAL A 73 3.13 -6.15 2.85
CA VAL A 73 2.62 -5.75 4.17
C VAL A 73 1.20 -6.27 4.36
N ARG A 74 0.97 -6.95 5.51
CA ARG A 74 -0.33 -7.51 5.89
C ARG A 74 -0.73 -7.00 7.28
N PRO A 75 -2.04 -6.87 7.55
CA PRO A 75 -2.51 -6.66 8.91
C PRO A 75 -2.05 -7.80 9.85
N THR A 76 -1.59 -7.45 11.03
CA THR A 76 -1.12 -8.44 12.03
C THR A 76 -2.27 -9.25 12.59
N LYS A 77 -2.07 -10.58 12.78
CA LYS A 77 -3.05 -11.48 13.44
C LYS A 77 -3.50 -10.91 14.79
N LYS A 78 -2.55 -10.44 15.61
CA LYS A 78 -2.85 -9.81 16.91
C LYS A 78 -3.77 -8.59 16.79
N GLY A 79 -3.58 -7.73 15.78
CA GLY A 79 -4.41 -6.55 15.56
C GLY A 79 -5.82 -6.89 15.09
N ILE A 80 -5.99 -8.00 14.36
CA ILE A 80 -7.29 -8.51 13.92
C ILE A 80 -8.05 -9.08 15.12
N ILE A 81 -7.41 -9.97 15.88
CA ILE A 81 -8.01 -10.62 17.07
C ILE A 81 -8.39 -9.60 18.14
N LYS A 82 -7.59 -8.55 18.34
CA LYS A 82 -7.93 -7.48 19.28
C LYS A 82 -9.24 -6.76 18.92
N ARG A 83 -9.60 -6.69 17.66
CA ARG A 83 -10.86 -6.07 17.18
C ARG A 83 -12.00 -7.05 17.10
N HIS A 84 -11.69 -8.31 16.87
CA HIS A 84 -12.64 -9.40 16.64
C HIS A 84 -12.23 -10.62 17.48
N PRO A 85 -12.35 -10.55 18.81
CA PRO A 85 -11.95 -11.65 19.70
C PRO A 85 -12.79 -12.91 19.49
N GLU A 86 -14.01 -12.77 18.95
CA GLU A 86 -14.91 -13.87 18.61
C GLU A 86 -14.37 -14.82 17.53
N TYR A 87 -13.40 -14.36 16.73
CA TYR A 87 -12.76 -15.17 15.67
C TYR A 87 -11.32 -15.56 15.98
N GLN A 88 -10.93 -15.53 17.27
CA GLN A 88 -9.55 -15.81 17.70
C GLN A 88 -9.02 -17.15 17.19
N ASP A 89 -9.87 -18.19 17.23
CA ASP A 89 -9.51 -19.55 16.84
C ASP A 89 -9.84 -19.88 15.38
N ASN A 90 -10.37 -18.90 14.64
CA ASN A 90 -10.76 -19.08 13.24
C ASN A 90 -9.68 -18.57 12.29
N GLU A 91 -8.76 -19.46 11.91
CA GLU A 91 -7.66 -19.12 11.00
C GLU A 91 -8.13 -18.69 9.61
N TYR A 92 -9.23 -19.25 9.12
CA TYR A 92 -9.79 -18.92 7.79
C TYR A 92 -10.36 -17.51 7.77
N PHE A 93 -10.99 -17.07 8.85
CA PHE A 93 -11.41 -15.67 9.02
C PHE A 93 -10.21 -14.71 8.98
N VAL A 94 -9.19 -15.01 9.78
CA VAL A 94 -7.95 -14.20 9.82
C VAL A 94 -7.29 -14.14 8.45
N TYR A 95 -7.20 -15.26 7.75
CA TYR A 95 -6.66 -15.34 6.39
C TYR A 95 -7.45 -14.46 5.41
N GLY A 96 -8.78 -14.54 5.43
CA GLY A 96 -9.65 -13.71 4.61
C GLY A 96 -9.46 -12.20 4.88
N TYR A 97 -9.41 -11.82 6.16
CA TYR A 97 -9.18 -10.45 6.60
C TYR A 97 -7.80 -9.93 6.15
N GLN A 98 -6.74 -10.71 6.37
CA GLN A 98 -5.37 -10.34 5.98
C GLN A 98 -5.24 -10.17 4.47
N ASN A 99 -5.83 -11.05 3.67
CA ASN A 99 -5.75 -10.99 2.22
C ASN A 99 -6.44 -9.71 1.68
N LYS A 100 -7.62 -9.39 2.19
CA LYS A 100 -8.31 -8.15 1.82
C LYS A 100 -7.60 -6.91 2.33
N GLY A 101 -7.11 -6.94 3.57
CA GLY A 101 -6.35 -5.86 4.18
C GLY A 101 -5.05 -5.55 3.44
N ARG A 102 -4.28 -6.58 3.05
CA ARG A 102 -3.09 -6.45 2.20
C ARG A 102 -3.40 -5.72 0.89
N ARG A 103 -4.46 -6.15 0.19
CA ARG A 103 -4.86 -5.52 -1.07
C ARG A 103 -5.23 -4.04 -0.88
N LYS A 104 -5.86 -3.69 0.24
CA LYS A 104 -6.18 -2.29 0.56
C LYS A 104 -4.93 -1.46 0.86
N ILE A 105 -3.99 -2.00 1.62
CA ILE A 105 -2.70 -1.34 1.87
C ILE A 105 -2.00 -1.06 0.54
N MET A 106 -1.85 -2.09 -0.30
CA MET A 106 -1.22 -1.96 -1.61
C MET A 106 -1.88 -0.90 -2.49
N LEU A 107 -3.20 -0.92 -2.63
CA LEU A 107 -3.93 0.06 -3.45
C LEU A 107 -3.77 1.48 -2.91
N ASN A 108 -3.90 1.68 -1.58
CA ASN A 108 -3.73 2.99 -0.98
C ASN A 108 -2.29 3.51 -1.12
N THR A 109 -1.30 2.63 -1.00
CA THR A 109 0.11 3.00 -1.24
C THR A 109 0.32 3.46 -2.69
N ILE A 110 -0.19 2.72 -3.67
CA ILE A 110 -0.07 3.07 -5.09
C ILE A 110 -0.75 4.42 -5.36
N ILE A 111 -2.00 4.60 -4.89
CA ILE A 111 -2.75 5.85 -5.08
C ILE A 111 -2.00 7.03 -4.42
N GLY A 112 -1.53 6.85 -3.19
CA GLY A 112 -0.75 7.87 -2.49
C GLY A 112 0.53 8.22 -3.25
N THR A 113 1.30 7.21 -3.67
CA THR A 113 2.56 7.39 -4.40
C THR A 113 2.35 8.15 -5.72
N LEU A 114 1.36 7.74 -6.53
CA LEU A 114 1.03 8.43 -7.78
C LEU A 114 0.58 9.87 -7.53
N GLY A 115 -0.30 10.09 -6.55
CA GLY A 115 -0.73 11.44 -6.16
C GLY A 115 0.44 12.31 -5.70
N GLY A 116 1.34 11.77 -4.90
CA GLY A 116 2.57 12.43 -4.46
C GLY A 116 3.49 12.79 -5.62
N MET A 117 3.68 11.90 -6.60
CA MET A 117 4.49 12.18 -7.78
C MET A 117 3.91 13.32 -8.62
N VAL A 118 2.59 13.36 -8.81
CA VAL A 118 1.94 14.46 -9.55
C VAL A 118 2.15 15.78 -8.83
N VAL A 119 1.87 15.85 -7.53
CA VAL A 119 2.05 17.08 -6.73
C VAL A 119 3.53 17.47 -6.69
N GLY A 120 4.44 16.53 -6.49
CA GLY A 120 5.88 16.77 -6.52
C GLY A 120 6.35 17.34 -7.85
N SER A 121 5.83 16.84 -8.97
CA SER A 121 6.15 17.35 -10.31
C SER A 121 5.69 18.79 -10.52
N VAL A 122 4.44 19.10 -10.15
CA VAL A 122 3.89 20.45 -10.24
C VAL A 122 4.68 21.43 -9.37
N THR A 123 4.98 21.04 -8.13
CA THR A 123 5.78 21.86 -7.21
C THR A 123 7.19 22.08 -7.72
N SER A 124 7.83 21.04 -8.29
CA SER A 124 9.15 21.14 -8.90
C SER A 124 9.17 22.15 -10.07
N LEU A 125 8.16 22.10 -10.94
CA LEU A 125 8.03 23.05 -12.05
C LEU A 125 7.83 24.47 -11.55
N ALA A 126 6.98 24.67 -10.56
CA ALA A 126 6.74 25.97 -9.94
C ALA A 126 8.01 26.56 -9.30
N LEU A 127 8.78 25.74 -8.57
CA LEU A 127 10.04 26.17 -7.99
C LEU A 127 11.10 26.50 -9.02
N LYS A 128 11.16 25.77 -10.14
CA LYS A 128 12.05 26.08 -11.27
C LYS A 128 11.70 27.42 -11.93
N SER A 129 10.41 27.69 -12.13
CA SER A 129 9.95 28.96 -12.72
C SER A 129 10.24 30.18 -11.86
N THR A 130 10.31 30.00 -10.53
CA THR A 130 10.61 31.08 -9.58
C THR A 130 12.11 31.30 -9.34
N GLY A 131 13.00 30.53 -10.01
CA GLY A 131 14.46 30.66 -9.87
C GLY A 131 15.03 30.18 -8.51
N ASN A 132 14.22 29.56 -7.66
CA ASN A 132 14.61 29.14 -6.31
C ASN A 132 15.38 27.81 -6.25
N ILE A 133 15.54 27.11 -7.38
CA ILE A 133 16.36 25.89 -7.44
C ILE A 133 17.60 26.18 -8.27
N THR A 134 18.71 26.37 -7.59
CA THR A 134 20.04 26.37 -8.23
C THR A 134 20.51 24.93 -8.37
N TYR A 135 20.72 24.48 -9.60
CA TYR A 135 21.31 23.15 -9.83
C TYR A 135 22.73 23.12 -9.26
N ILE A 136 22.97 22.19 -8.36
CA ILE A 136 24.35 21.81 -8.04
C ILE A 136 24.82 20.92 -9.20
N VAL A 137 25.36 21.56 -10.23
CA VAL A 137 26.11 20.86 -11.25
C VAL A 137 27.42 20.43 -10.59
N ARG A 138 27.47 19.17 -10.13
CA ARG A 138 28.76 18.57 -9.79
C ARG A 138 29.43 18.19 -11.10
N PRO A 139 30.69 18.63 -11.29
CA PRO A 139 31.50 18.24 -12.45
C PRO A 139 31.73 16.72 -12.49
#